data_fa8f235eaac8145519ccce5d5e7e3c0f
#
_entry.id   fa8f235eaac8145519ccce5d5e7e3c0f
#
_cell.length_a   1.000
_cell.length_b   1.000
_cell.length_c   1.000
_cell.angle_alpha   90.00
_cell.angle_beta   90.00
_cell.angle_gamma   90.00
#
_symmetry.space_group_name_H-M   'P 1'
#
loop_
_entity.id
_entity.type
_entity.pdbx_description
1 polymer ?
#
loop_
_entity_poly.entity_id
_entity_poly.type
_entity_poly.pdbx_seq_one_letter_code
_entity_poly.pdbx_strand_id
1 'polypeptide(L)'
;IIGREILDSRGNPTVEVDVVLEDGSMGRAAVPSGASTGAHEAVELRDGGPRYLGKGVERAVEAVNGEIFEAIGGMEAENQLHIDRTMIELDGTPNKKRLGANAILGVSLAVAKAASEAAGLPLYRYVGGAAAHVLPVPMMNIVNGGEHADNPIDFQEFMIMPVGAESFRE
;
A
#
# COMPACT_ATOMS: atom_id res chain seq x y z
N ILE A 1 -8.43 13.02 6.36
CA ILE A 1 -7.45 11.92 6.35
C ILE A 1 -7.24 11.47 7.78
N ILE A 2 -7.35 10.18 8.04
CA ILE A 2 -7.18 9.59 9.37
C ILE A 2 -6.33 8.33 9.25
N GLY A 3 -5.14 8.34 9.83
CA GLY A 3 -4.26 7.19 9.95
C GLY A 3 -4.44 6.47 11.28
N ARG A 4 -4.30 5.15 11.28
CA ARG A 4 -4.28 4.32 12.49
C ARG A 4 -3.36 3.13 12.33
N GLU A 5 -2.91 2.59 13.44
CA GLU A 5 -2.22 1.30 13.49
C GLU A 5 -3.24 0.17 13.58
N ILE A 6 -3.07 -0.86 12.77
CA ILE A 6 -3.83 -2.11 12.83
C ILE A 6 -2.86 -3.29 12.83
N LEU A 7 -3.33 -4.51 13.05
CA LEU A 7 -2.52 -5.72 12.95
C LEU A 7 -2.75 -6.42 11.60
N ASP A 8 -1.66 -6.86 10.97
CA ASP A 8 -1.71 -7.69 9.77
C ASP A 8 -2.05 -9.15 10.10
N SER A 9 -2.14 -10.02 9.09
CA SER A 9 -2.47 -11.45 9.26
C SER A 9 -1.40 -12.23 10.04
N ARG A 10 -0.22 -11.68 10.23
CA ARG A 10 0.88 -12.25 11.03
C ARG A 10 0.94 -11.69 12.44
N GLY A 11 0.02 -10.77 12.80
CA GLY A 11 -0.01 -10.08 14.09
C GLY A 11 1.03 -8.95 14.20
N ASN A 12 1.62 -8.49 13.10
CA ASN A 12 2.51 -7.34 13.09
C ASN A 12 1.72 -6.06 12.84
N PRO A 13 2.12 -4.93 13.47
CA PRO A 13 1.53 -3.63 13.18
C PRO A 13 1.69 -3.22 11.72
N THR A 14 0.65 -2.60 11.17
CA THR A 14 0.70 -1.90 9.88
C THR A 14 -0.19 -0.67 9.91
N VAL A 15 -0.03 0.19 8.88
CA VAL A 15 -0.78 1.44 8.75
C VAL A 15 -2.08 1.19 7.99
N GLU A 16 -3.19 1.70 8.53
CA GLU A 16 -4.45 1.85 7.80
C GLU A 16 -4.81 3.33 7.71
N VAL A 17 -5.29 3.77 6.56
CA VAL A 17 -5.68 5.15 6.31
C VAL A 17 -7.11 5.22 5.78
N ASP A 18 -7.89 6.14 6.34
CA ASP A 18 -9.17 6.60 5.80
C ASP A 18 -9.01 7.98 5.17
N VAL A 19 -9.56 8.16 3.99
CA VAL A 19 -9.76 9.47 3.36
C VAL A 19 -11.25 9.68 3.14
N VAL A 20 -11.76 10.82 3.60
CA VAL A 20 -13.16 11.23 3.42
C VAL A 20 -13.18 12.52 2.61
N LEU A 21 -13.95 12.56 1.54
CA LEU A 21 -14.13 13.71 0.67
C LEU A 21 -15.30 14.57 1.15
N GLU A 22 -15.45 15.78 0.60
CA GLU A 22 -16.52 16.72 0.98
C GLU A 22 -17.92 16.19 0.67
N ASP A 23 -18.06 15.37 -0.38
CA ASP A 23 -19.33 14.74 -0.76
C ASP A 23 -19.69 13.51 0.12
N GLY A 24 -18.81 13.14 1.06
CA GLY A 24 -18.95 11.98 1.93
C GLY A 24 -18.36 10.68 1.37
N SER A 25 -17.86 10.68 0.13
CA SER A 25 -17.15 9.52 -0.43
C SER A 25 -15.93 9.17 0.39
N MET A 26 -15.68 7.88 0.61
CA MET A 26 -14.63 7.41 1.50
C MET A 26 -13.76 6.32 0.86
N GLY A 27 -12.46 6.44 1.04
CA GLY A 27 -11.50 5.39 0.69
C GLY A 27 -10.75 4.90 1.93
N ARG A 28 -10.68 3.58 2.11
CA ARG A 28 -9.87 2.93 3.15
C ARG A 28 -8.79 2.06 2.54
N ALA A 29 -7.58 2.19 3.04
CA ALA A 29 -6.46 1.36 2.63
C ALA A 29 -5.62 0.91 3.82
N ALA A 30 -5.39 -0.40 3.92
CA ALA A 30 -4.38 -0.98 4.80
C ALA A 30 -3.12 -1.25 3.98
N VAL A 31 -1.96 -0.88 4.51
CA VAL A 31 -0.70 -1.00 3.79
C VAL A 31 -0.15 -2.42 3.90
N PRO A 32 0.11 -3.11 2.77
CA PRO A 32 0.75 -4.42 2.82
C PRO A 32 2.21 -4.29 3.27
N SER A 33 2.66 -5.24 4.09
CA SER A 33 4.05 -5.35 4.53
C SER A 33 4.66 -6.63 3.99
N GLY A 34 5.83 -6.52 3.33
CA GLY A 34 6.57 -7.66 2.80
C GLY A 34 7.27 -8.49 3.89
N ALA A 35 7.53 -9.77 3.61
CA ALA A 35 8.34 -10.62 4.47
C ALA A 35 9.84 -10.43 4.22
N SER A 36 10.23 -10.10 2.99
CA SER A 36 11.59 -9.79 2.57
C SER A 36 11.65 -8.39 1.97
N THR A 37 12.81 -7.76 2.03
CA THR A 37 13.04 -6.41 1.49
C THR A 37 14.27 -6.42 0.58
N GLY A 38 14.17 -5.70 -0.56
CA GLY A 38 15.28 -5.47 -1.47
C GLY A 38 16.10 -4.24 -1.10
N ALA A 39 17.37 -4.22 -1.51
CA ALA A 39 18.27 -3.10 -1.21
C ALA A 39 17.86 -1.75 -1.80
N HIS A 40 17.01 -1.76 -2.82
CA HIS A 40 16.54 -0.56 -3.53
C HIS A 40 15.07 -0.21 -3.26
N GLU A 41 14.41 -0.94 -2.36
CA GLU A 41 13.04 -0.65 -1.98
C GLU A 41 12.92 0.65 -1.17
N ALA A 42 11.74 1.26 -1.24
CA ALA A 42 11.39 2.35 -0.35
C ALA A 42 11.27 1.84 1.10
N VAL A 43 11.62 2.69 2.06
CA VAL A 43 11.70 2.30 3.47
C VAL A 43 10.33 2.29 4.11
N GLU A 44 9.92 1.12 4.61
CA GLU A 44 8.83 1.01 5.54
C GLU A 44 9.27 1.56 6.90
N LEU A 45 8.62 2.63 7.35
CA LEU A 45 8.99 3.26 8.62
C LEU A 45 8.47 2.44 9.79
N ARG A 46 9.39 1.96 10.62
CA ARG A 46 9.15 1.25 11.86
C ARG A 46 9.68 2.05 13.05
N ASP A 47 9.00 1.96 14.19
CA ASP A 47 9.33 2.77 15.38
C ASP A 47 10.63 2.35 16.05
N GLY A 48 10.98 1.06 15.96
CA GLY A 48 12.03 0.47 16.78
C GLY A 48 11.57 0.31 18.25
N GLY A 49 12.51 0.11 19.16
CA GLY A 49 12.21 -0.03 20.58
C GLY A 49 11.50 -1.34 20.96
N PRO A 50 10.91 -1.41 22.17
CA PRO A 50 10.37 -2.67 22.71
C PRO A 50 8.96 -3.01 22.19
N ARG A 51 8.18 -2.01 21.75
CA ARG A 51 6.80 -2.19 21.32
C ARG A 51 6.75 -3.03 20.05
N TYR A 52 5.99 -4.12 20.06
CA TYR A 52 5.91 -5.09 18.98
C TYR A 52 7.29 -5.54 18.43
N LEU A 53 8.26 -5.72 19.33
CA LEU A 53 9.64 -6.09 18.96
C LEU A 53 10.29 -5.13 17.93
N GLY A 54 9.96 -3.83 18.04
CA GLY A 54 10.45 -2.80 17.13
C GLY A 54 9.61 -2.57 15.85
N LYS A 55 8.53 -3.34 15.68
CA LYS A 55 7.71 -3.29 14.46
C LYS A 55 6.53 -2.30 14.52
N GLY A 56 6.40 -1.50 15.59
CA GLY A 56 5.37 -0.47 15.70
C GLY A 56 5.41 0.51 14.52
N VAL A 57 4.29 1.17 14.22
CA VAL A 57 4.15 2.13 13.11
C VAL A 57 3.54 3.47 13.56
N GLU A 58 3.65 3.79 14.85
CA GLU A 58 3.11 5.04 15.41
C GLU A 58 3.67 6.28 14.71
N ARG A 59 4.98 6.31 14.43
CA ARG A 59 5.62 7.42 13.70
C ARG A 59 5.06 7.61 12.28
N ALA A 60 4.76 6.51 11.58
CA ALA A 60 4.13 6.58 10.28
C ALA A 60 2.67 7.08 10.39
N VAL A 61 1.94 6.65 11.40
CA VAL A 61 0.58 7.14 11.71
C VAL A 61 0.60 8.63 12.07
N GLU A 62 1.56 9.08 12.87
CA GLU A 62 1.76 10.50 13.18
C GLU A 62 2.03 11.33 11.93
N ALA A 63 2.85 10.83 11.00
CA ALA A 63 3.11 11.49 9.72
C ALA A 63 1.83 11.63 8.88
N VAL A 64 0.97 10.60 8.84
CA VAL A 64 -0.33 10.66 8.14
C VAL A 64 -1.25 11.70 8.76
N ASN A 65 -1.39 11.70 10.10
CA ASN A 65 -2.33 12.57 10.82
C ASN A 65 -1.82 14.01 10.99
N GLY A 66 -0.54 14.26 10.77
CA GLY A 66 0.12 15.57 10.87
C GLY A 66 0.57 16.10 9.51
N GLU A 67 1.86 15.99 9.22
CA GLU A 67 2.50 16.65 8.08
C GLU A 67 1.86 16.31 6.73
N ILE A 68 1.47 15.05 6.51
CA ILE A 68 0.83 14.65 5.25
C ILE A 68 -0.56 15.29 5.15
N PHE A 69 -1.36 15.18 6.22
CA PHE A 69 -2.68 15.82 6.24
C PHE A 69 -2.60 17.33 6.02
N GLU A 70 -1.64 18.01 6.66
CA GLU A 70 -1.45 19.46 6.49
C GLU A 70 -1.05 19.83 5.07
N ALA A 71 -0.26 18.99 4.39
CA ALA A 71 0.24 19.27 3.05
C ALA A 71 -0.80 19.04 1.94
N ILE A 72 -1.69 18.05 2.09
CA ILE A 72 -2.61 17.65 1.01
C ILE A 72 -4.09 17.81 1.37
N GLY A 73 -4.42 18.18 2.62
CA GLY A 73 -5.80 18.43 3.04
C GLY A 73 -6.45 19.52 2.20
N GLY A 74 -7.64 19.25 1.65
CA GLY A 74 -8.35 20.16 0.76
C GLY A 74 -7.90 20.14 -0.71
N MET A 75 -6.94 19.28 -1.09
CA MET A 75 -6.59 19.08 -2.50
C MET A 75 -7.66 18.25 -3.23
N GLU A 76 -7.74 18.43 -4.55
CA GLU A 76 -8.63 17.65 -5.42
C GLU A 76 -8.19 16.19 -5.47
N ALA A 77 -9.02 15.28 -4.94
CA ALA A 77 -8.70 13.85 -4.82
C ALA A 77 -8.49 13.16 -6.18
N GLU A 78 -9.12 13.68 -7.25
CA GLU A 78 -8.93 13.16 -8.61
C GLU A 78 -7.53 13.43 -9.18
N ASN A 79 -6.81 14.41 -8.64
CA ASN A 79 -5.46 14.74 -9.07
C ASN A 79 -4.41 13.88 -8.35
N GLN A 80 -4.53 12.56 -8.49
CA GLN A 80 -3.66 11.57 -7.85
C GLN A 80 -2.17 11.89 -8.02
N LEU A 81 -1.77 12.24 -9.24
CA LEU A 81 -0.36 12.53 -9.55
C LEU A 81 0.18 13.70 -8.74
N HIS A 82 -0.64 14.74 -8.54
CA HIS A 82 -0.24 15.91 -7.76
C HIS A 82 -0.13 15.59 -6.27
N ILE A 83 -1.10 14.85 -5.75
CA ILE A 83 -1.10 14.39 -4.35
C ILE A 83 0.14 13.52 -4.07
N ASP A 84 0.41 12.53 -4.91
CA ASP A 84 1.56 11.63 -4.74
C ASP A 84 2.88 12.39 -4.81
N ARG A 85 3.03 13.32 -5.76
CA ARG A 85 4.22 14.16 -5.87
C ARG A 85 4.41 15.06 -4.65
N THR A 86 3.34 15.68 -4.16
CA THR A 86 3.40 16.51 -2.96
C THR A 86 3.92 15.71 -1.76
N MET A 87 3.42 14.48 -1.55
CA MET A 87 3.91 13.63 -0.46
C MET A 87 5.36 13.19 -0.65
N ILE A 88 5.78 12.88 -1.88
CA ILE A 88 7.17 12.50 -2.20
C ILE A 88 8.12 13.68 -1.99
N GLU A 89 7.75 14.88 -2.42
CA GLU A 89 8.51 16.11 -2.22
C GLU A 89 8.57 16.49 -0.74
N LEU A 90 7.47 16.32 -0.01
CA LEU A 90 7.42 16.52 1.43
C LEU A 90 8.39 15.59 2.17
N ASP A 91 8.47 14.32 1.78
CA ASP A 91 9.46 13.38 2.32
C ASP A 91 10.89 13.83 2.04
N GLY A 92 11.17 14.25 0.82
CA GLY A 92 12.45 14.81 0.39
C GLY A 92 13.62 13.83 0.37
N THR A 93 13.38 12.53 0.56
CA THR A 93 14.42 11.48 0.51
C THR A 93 14.21 10.53 -0.66
N PRO A 94 15.29 9.98 -1.26
CA PRO A 94 15.15 9.11 -2.43
C PRO A 94 14.31 7.84 -2.18
N ASN A 95 14.32 7.35 -0.95
CA ASN A 95 13.69 6.08 -0.56
C ASN A 95 12.55 6.22 0.47
N LYS A 96 12.00 7.42 0.62
CA LYS A 96 10.86 7.73 1.50
C LYS A 96 11.09 7.39 2.98
N LYS A 97 12.33 7.48 3.46
CA LYS A 97 12.69 7.08 4.82
C LYS A 97 12.26 8.06 5.92
N ARG A 98 11.90 9.30 5.58
CA ARG A 98 11.53 10.33 6.56
C ARG A 98 10.09 10.15 7.04
N LEU A 99 9.13 10.13 6.13
CA LEU A 99 7.71 9.92 6.44
C LEU A 99 7.33 8.44 6.48
N GLY A 100 8.06 7.64 5.72
CA GLY A 100 7.81 6.22 5.53
C GLY A 100 7.02 5.92 4.25
N ALA A 101 7.47 4.92 3.52
CA ALA A 101 6.75 4.44 2.35
C ALA A 101 5.35 3.93 2.71
N ASN A 102 5.19 3.32 3.89
CA ASN A 102 3.91 2.87 4.42
C ASN A 102 2.92 4.02 4.65
N ALA A 103 3.35 5.16 5.22
CA ALA A 103 2.50 6.33 5.38
C ALA A 103 2.05 6.88 4.02
N ILE A 104 3.00 7.11 3.11
CA ILE A 104 2.74 7.67 1.78
C ILE A 104 1.82 6.74 0.95
N LEU A 105 2.11 5.44 0.94
CA LEU A 105 1.33 4.45 0.20
C LEU A 105 -0.10 4.33 0.76
N GLY A 106 -0.25 4.33 2.09
CA GLY A 106 -1.56 4.26 2.73
C GLY A 106 -2.46 5.40 2.30
N VAL A 107 -1.94 6.63 2.30
CA VAL A 107 -2.70 7.81 1.85
C VAL A 107 -2.98 7.75 0.36
N SER A 108 -1.99 7.44 -0.48
CA SER A 108 -2.15 7.34 -1.94
C SER A 108 -3.25 6.35 -2.34
N LEU A 109 -3.23 5.14 -1.74
CA LEU A 109 -4.25 4.12 -1.99
C LEU A 109 -5.65 4.55 -1.50
N ALA A 110 -5.73 5.17 -0.33
CA ALA A 110 -7.00 5.63 0.24
C ALA A 110 -7.61 6.77 -0.60
N VAL A 111 -6.80 7.71 -1.09
CA VAL A 111 -7.22 8.77 -2.01
C VAL A 111 -7.79 8.19 -3.30
N ALA A 112 -7.07 7.25 -3.94
CA ALA A 112 -7.55 6.61 -5.17
C ALA A 112 -8.89 5.91 -4.98
N LYS A 113 -9.09 5.25 -3.82
CA LYS A 113 -10.36 4.60 -3.48
C LYS A 113 -11.47 5.60 -3.23
N ALA A 114 -11.22 6.69 -2.50
CA ALA A 114 -12.21 7.74 -2.27
C ALA A 114 -12.63 8.41 -3.58
N ALA A 115 -11.66 8.76 -4.43
CA ALA A 115 -11.93 9.36 -5.73
C ALA A 115 -12.70 8.40 -6.67
N SER A 116 -12.41 7.09 -6.62
CA SER A 116 -13.16 6.11 -7.40
C SER A 116 -14.62 5.98 -6.94
N GLU A 117 -14.87 6.07 -5.63
CA GLU A 117 -16.22 6.09 -5.05
C GLU A 117 -16.97 7.35 -5.47
N ALA A 118 -16.36 8.53 -5.34
CA ALA A 118 -16.93 9.81 -5.79
C ALA A 118 -17.29 9.79 -7.29
N ALA A 119 -16.45 9.16 -8.11
CA ALA A 119 -16.71 8.99 -9.54
C ALA A 119 -17.78 7.91 -9.86
N GLY A 120 -18.25 7.15 -8.88
CA GLY A 120 -19.20 6.03 -9.07
C GLY A 120 -18.61 4.88 -9.87
N LEU A 121 -17.28 4.71 -9.85
CA LEU A 121 -16.56 3.70 -10.61
C LEU A 121 -15.87 2.69 -9.70
N PRO A 122 -15.81 1.40 -10.07
CA PRO A 122 -14.94 0.46 -9.37
C PRO A 122 -13.47 0.86 -9.60
N LEU A 123 -12.62 0.67 -8.58
CA LEU A 123 -11.23 1.12 -8.58
C LEU A 123 -10.43 0.69 -9.83
N TYR A 124 -10.60 -0.56 -10.28
CA TYR A 124 -9.90 -1.05 -11.47
C TYR A 124 -10.23 -0.24 -12.74
N ARG A 125 -11.46 0.25 -12.85
CA ARG A 125 -11.91 1.07 -13.97
C ARG A 125 -11.49 2.52 -13.81
N TYR A 126 -11.51 3.03 -12.58
CA TYR A 126 -11.02 4.38 -12.28
C TYR A 126 -9.54 4.53 -12.63
N VAL A 127 -8.70 3.57 -12.23
CA VAL A 127 -7.26 3.59 -12.49
C VAL A 127 -6.92 3.17 -13.92
N GLY A 128 -7.60 2.13 -14.45
CA GLY A 128 -7.28 1.54 -15.75
C GLY A 128 -8.01 2.13 -16.94
N GLY A 129 -9.01 2.99 -16.70
CA GLY A 129 -9.82 3.59 -17.76
C GLY A 129 -10.88 2.66 -18.38
N ALA A 130 -11.51 3.12 -19.44
CA ALA A 130 -12.64 2.42 -20.09
C ALA A 130 -12.27 1.04 -20.66
N ALA A 131 -11.01 0.82 -21.01
CA ALA A 131 -10.52 -0.42 -21.57
C ALA A 131 -10.03 -1.45 -20.53
N ALA A 132 -10.13 -1.14 -19.23
CA ALA A 132 -9.70 -2.02 -18.16
C ALA A 132 -10.66 -3.20 -17.96
N HIS A 133 -10.46 -4.28 -18.71
CA HIS A 133 -11.28 -5.49 -18.63
C HIS A 133 -10.48 -6.78 -18.81
N VAL A 134 -9.18 -6.69 -19.01
CA VAL A 134 -8.31 -7.85 -19.19
C VAL A 134 -7.75 -8.28 -17.85
N LEU A 135 -8.05 -9.52 -17.44
CA LEU A 135 -7.45 -10.11 -16.25
C LEU A 135 -6.03 -10.58 -16.57
N PRO A 136 -5.06 -10.36 -15.66
CA PRO A 136 -3.73 -10.93 -15.82
C PRO A 136 -3.76 -12.44 -15.69
N VAL A 137 -2.82 -13.11 -16.34
CA VAL A 137 -2.58 -14.54 -16.08
C VAL A 137 -2.09 -14.64 -14.63
N PRO A 138 -2.74 -15.46 -13.78
CA PRO A 138 -2.33 -15.55 -12.37
C PRO A 138 -0.97 -16.23 -12.25
N MET A 139 -0.14 -15.69 -11.36
CA MET A 139 1.06 -16.35 -10.89
C MET A 139 0.76 -16.99 -9.54
N MET A 140 0.95 -18.30 -9.46
CA MET A 140 0.65 -19.07 -8.24
C MET A 140 1.93 -19.61 -7.64
N ASN A 141 2.24 -19.21 -6.42
CA ASN A 141 3.38 -19.70 -5.68
C ASN A 141 3.08 -21.10 -5.12
N ILE A 142 3.80 -22.09 -5.59
CA ILE A 142 3.57 -23.52 -5.26
C ILE A 142 4.58 -24.03 -4.25
N VAL A 143 5.84 -23.60 -4.35
CA VAL A 143 6.92 -24.03 -3.44
C VAL A 143 7.59 -22.79 -2.88
N ASN A 144 7.70 -22.74 -1.56
CA ASN A 144 8.41 -21.69 -0.83
C ASN A 144 9.62 -22.25 -0.11
N GLY A 145 10.70 -21.45 -0.04
CA GLY A 145 11.92 -21.73 0.71
C GLY A 145 12.60 -20.42 1.09
N GLY A 146 13.88 -20.46 1.43
CA GLY A 146 14.64 -19.29 1.83
C GLY A 146 13.97 -18.52 2.95
N GLU A 147 13.79 -17.21 2.77
CA GLU A 147 13.15 -16.30 3.76
C GLU A 147 11.63 -16.53 3.89
N HIS A 148 11.00 -17.21 2.93
CA HIS A 148 9.54 -17.39 2.89
C HIS A 148 9.06 -18.66 3.62
N ALA A 149 9.96 -19.62 3.94
CA ALA A 149 9.59 -20.83 4.66
C ALA A 149 10.79 -21.44 5.40
N ASP A 150 10.56 -21.90 6.62
CA ASP A 150 11.55 -22.60 7.44
C ASP A 150 11.66 -24.05 6.97
N ASN A 151 12.48 -24.28 5.96
CA ASN A 151 12.80 -25.59 5.38
C ASN A 151 14.18 -25.57 4.69
N PRO A 152 14.73 -26.71 4.24
CA PRO A 152 16.06 -26.78 3.64
C PRO A 152 16.14 -26.32 2.17
N ILE A 153 15.09 -25.69 1.62
CA ILE A 153 15.06 -25.21 0.24
C ILE A 153 15.65 -23.81 0.20
N ASP A 154 16.75 -23.60 -0.54
CA ASP A 154 17.40 -22.28 -0.66
C ASP A 154 16.65 -21.33 -1.59
N PHE A 155 15.90 -21.85 -2.57
CA PHE A 155 15.09 -21.03 -3.47
C PHE A 155 13.86 -20.47 -2.77
N GLN A 156 13.68 -19.17 -2.85
CA GLN A 156 12.62 -18.47 -2.13
C GLN A 156 11.22 -18.81 -2.64
N GLU A 157 11.05 -18.92 -3.97
CA GLU A 157 9.76 -19.16 -4.62
C GLU A 157 9.89 -19.95 -5.92
N PHE A 158 8.91 -20.84 -6.16
CA PHE A 158 8.62 -21.42 -7.45
C PHE A 158 7.17 -21.18 -7.79
N MET A 159 6.93 -20.46 -8.89
CA MET A 159 5.61 -20.11 -9.35
C MET A 159 5.22 -20.85 -10.62
N ILE A 160 3.92 -21.14 -10.76
CA ILE A 160 3.33 -21.58 -12.01
C ILE A 160 2.49 -20.48 -12.62
N MET A 161 2.42 -20.46 -13.94
CA MET A 161 1.57 -19.55 -14.72
C MET A 161 0.76 -20.38 -15.72
N PRO A 162 -0.56 -20.54 -15.55
CA PRO A 162 -1.40 -21.35 -16.42
C PRO A 162 -1.75 -20.60 -17.72
N VAL A 163 -0.75 -20.34 -18.56
CA VAL A 163 -0.89 -19.56 -19.80
C VAL A 163 -1.73 -20.25 -20.89
N GLY A 164 -1.96 -21.56 -20.77
CA GLY A 164 -2.78 -22.34 -21.71
C GLY A 164 -4.25 -22.46 -21.31
N ALA A 165 -4.65 -21.93 -20.15
CA ALA A 165 -6.04 -21.95 -19.74
C ALA A 165 -6.88 -20.98 -20.61
N GLU A 166 -8.02 -21.45 -21.11
CA GLU A 166 -8.90 -20.64 -21.98
C GLU A 166 -9.77 -19.66 -21.17
N SER A 167 -9.94 -19.91 -19.87
CA SER A 167 -10.73 -19.08 -18.97
C SER A 167 -10.13 -19.01 -17.57
N PHE A 168 -10.47 -17.98 -16.81
CA PHE A 168 -10.07 -17.85 -15.39
C PHE A 168 -10.69 -18.95 -14.50
N ARG A 169 -11.74 -19.63 -14.96
CA ARG A 169 -12.43 -20.69 -14.23
C ARG A 169 -11.64 -22.01 -14.22
N GLU A 170 -10.85 -22.26 -15.25
CA GLU A 170 -9.99 -23.45 -15.35
C GLU A 170 -8.82 -23.38 -14.37
#